data_f286e2f7a09afd73e8f410e70f2e2217
#
_entry.id   f286e2f7a09afd73e8f410e70f2e2217
#
_cell.length_a   1.000
_cell.length_b   1.000
_cell.length_c   1.000
_cell.angle_alpha   90.00
_cell.angle_beta   90.00
_cell.angle_gamma   90.00
#
_symmetry.space_group_name_H-M   'P 1'
#
loop_
_entity.id
_entity.type
_entity.pdbx_description
1 polymer ?
#
loop_
_entity_poly.entity_id
_entity_poly.type
_entity_poly.pdbx_seq_one_letter_code
_entity_poly.pdbx_strand_id
1 'polypeptide(L)'
;MLLYRASPAVRMKCLPPSRAGPDNHAIMSTIASRWIALTPYLLSLLRIMAAFVFVEYGTGKMLAWPGPLMPGGGTAPLMTQAGIAGLLEMVGGGLLLVGLFTRPVAFLLSGEMAFAYFIGHAGKGFWPVLNQGAPAVIFCFLWLYISAAGGGPWSVDARLKRR
;
A
#
# COMPACT_ATOMS: atom_id res chain seq x y z
N MET A 1 -9.57 -83.88 25.83
CA MET A 1 -8.30 -83.58 25.16
C MET A 1 -8.65 -82.97 23.81
N LEU A 2 -8.83 -81.59 23.76
CA LEU A 2 -9.24 -80.85 22.58
C LEU A 2 -8.01 -80.22 21.97
N LEU A 3 -7.65 -80.66 20.76
CA LEU A 3 -6.54 -80.15 19.99
C LEU A 3 -6.93 -78.76 19.40
N TYR A 4 -6.36 -77.66 19.90
CA TYR A 4 -6.45 -76.31 19.32
C TYR A 4 -5.59 -76.24 18.05
N ARG A 5 -6.24 -76.13 16.89
CA ARG A 5 -5.59 -76.05 15.58
C ARG A 5 -5.26 -74.57 15.35
N ALA A 6 -3.98 -74.20 15.37
CA ALA A 6 -3.52 -72.83 15.06
C ALA A 6 -3.84 -72.48 13.62
N SER A 7 -4.50 -71.36 13.46
CA SER A 7 -4.84 -70.74 12.18
C SER A 7 -3.59 -70.12 11.53
N PRO A 8 -3.37 -70.20 10.20
CA PRO A 8 -2.22 -69.60 9.54
C PRO A 8 -2.26 -68.13 9.57
N ALA A 9 -1.19 -67.50 10.06
CA ALA A 9 -1.03 -66.03 10.07
C ALA A 9 -1.10 -65.49 8.65
N VAL A 10 -2.10 -64.66 8.40
CA VAL A 10 -2.24 -63.85 7.16
C VAL A 10 -1.10 -62.83 7.14
N ARG A 11 -0.13 -63.05 6.27
CA ARG A 11 0.99 -62.12 6.03
C ARG A 11 0.44 -60.92 5.27
N MET A 12 0.13 -59.81 5.99
CA MET A 12 -0.18 -58.54 5.36
C MET A 12 1.00 -58.08 4.51
N LYS A 13 0.83 -58.10 3.18
CA LYS A 13 1.75 -57.42 2.28
C LYS A 13 1.67 -55.92 2.58
N CYS A 14 2.76 -55.35 3.11
CA CYS A 14 2.89 -53.89 3.16
C CYS A 14 2.79 -53.36 1.72
N LEU A 15 1.71 -52.68 1.41
CA LEU A 15 1.58 -51.91 0.18
C LEU A 15 2.68 -50.83 0.18
N PRO A 16 3.41 -50.64 -0.95
CA PRO A 16 4.35 -49.53 -1.04
C PRO A 16 3.63 -48.22 -0.78
N PRO A 17 4.29 -47.24 -0.13
CA PRO A 17 3.67 -45.91 0.09
C PRO A 17 3.21 -45.40 -1.24
N SER A 18 1.93 -45.03 -1.33
CA SER A 18 1.35 -44.32 -2.46
C SER A 18 2.26 -43.13 -2.75
N ARG A 19 2.65 -42.94 -4.04
CA ARG A 19 3.29 -41.71 -4.48
C ARG A 19 2.26 -40.58 -4.26
N ALA A 20 2.30 -39.99 -3.07
CA ALA A 20 1.57 -38.78 -2.82
C ALA A 20 2.05 -37.77 -3.87
N GLY A 21 1.14 -37.24 -4.68
CA GLY A 21 1.40 -36.10 -5.54
C GLY A 21 1.92 -34.94 -4.67
N PRO A 22 2.52 -33.90 -5.25
CA PRO A 22 3.06 -32.78 -4.49
C PRO A 22 1.99 -32.29 -3.53
N ASP A 23 2.28 -32.38 -2.23
CA ASP A 23 1.34 -32.04 -1.18
C ASP A 23 0.86 -30.60 -1.43
N ASN A 24 -0.46 -30.40 -1.44
CA ASN A 24 -1.08 -29.08 -1.62
C ASN A 24 -0.46 -28.04 -0.66
N HIS A 25 -0.01 -28.48 0.53
CA HIS A 25 0.74 -27.65 1.48
C HIS A 25 2.09 -27.18 0.93
N ALA A 26 2.84 -28.00 0.22
CA ALA A 26 4.12 -27.61 -0.38
C ALA A 26 3.94 -26.62 -1.54
N ILE A 27 2.90 -26.81 -2.35
CA ILE A 27 2.55 -25.87 -3.44
C ILE A 27 2.12 -24.53 -2.85
N MET A 28 1.23 -24.52 -1.85
CA MET A 28 0.75 -23.33 -1.18
C MET A 28 1.89 -22.56 -0.50
N SER A 29 2.81 -23.26 0.18
CA SER A 29 3.97 -22.61 0.82
C SER A 29 4.93 -22.01 -0.21
N THR A 30 5.12 -22.64 -1.36
CA THR A 30 5.96 -22.12 -2.45
C THR A 30 5.34 -20.87 -3.09
N ILE A 31 4.02 -20.85 -3.32
CA ILE A 31 3.32 -19.68 -3.84
C ILE A 31 3.40 -18.55 -2.82
N ALA A 32 3.10 -18.81 -1.54
CA ALA A 32 3.16 -17.79 -0.49
C ALA A 32 4.56 -17.18 -0.35
N SER A 33 5.62 -17.99 -0.40
CA SER A 33 7.00 -17.50 -0.30
C SER A 33 7.38 -16.57 -1.47
N ARG A 34 6.91 -16.88 -2.69
CA ARG A 34 7.12 -15.99 -3.87
C ARG A 34 6.39 -14.67 -3.72
N TRP A 35 5.15 -14.66 -3.23
CA TRP A 35 4.40 -13.42 -2.96
C TRP A 35 5.07 -12.59 -1.88
N ILE A 36 5.54 -13.20 -0.80
CA ILE A 36 6.29 -12.50 0.26
C ILE A 36 7.58 -11.86 -0.31
N ALA A 37 8.28 -12.54 -1.19
CA ALA A 37 9.48 -11.99 -1.84
C ALA A 37 9.18 -10.78 -2.74
N LEU A 38 7.97 -10.64 -3.27
CA LEU A 38 7.54 -9.49 -4.07
C LEU A 38 7.12 -8.28 -3.23
N THR A 39 6.83 -8.45 -1.93
CA THR A 39 6.33 -7.39 -1.04
C THR A 39 7.12 -6.08 -1.14
N PRO A 40 8.47 -6.06 -1.11
CA PRO A 40 9.23 -4.80 -1.20
C PRO A 40 9.07 -4.09 -2.55
N TYR A 41 8.90 -4.85 -3.64
CA TYR A 41 8.68 -4.29 -4.97
C TYR A 41 7.26 -3.73 -5.12
N LEU A 42 6.27 -4.45 -4.57
CA LEU A 42 4.88 -3.99 -4.52
C LEU A 42 4.75 -2.71 -3.68
N LEU A 43 5.50 -2.60 -2.58
CA LEU A 43 5.58 -1.37 -1.79
C LEU A 43 6.12 -0.20 -2.63
N SER A 44 7.17 -0.43 -3.42
CA SER A 44 7.71 0.61 -4.31
C SER A 44 6.68 1.04 -5.36
N LEU A 45 5.98 0.09 -5.97
CA LEU A 45 4.93 0.35 -6.95
C LEU A 45 3.77 1.12 -6.33
N LEU A 46 3.29 0.68 -5.15
CA LEU A 46 2.22 1.36 -4.40
C LEU A 46 2.59 2.82 -4.14
N ARG A 47 3.81 3.08 -3.63
CA ARG A 47 4.31 4.43 -3.38
C ARG A 47 4.33 5.28 -4.65
N ILE A 48 4.87 4.73 -5.76
CA ILE A 48 4.98 5.45 -7.04
C ILE A 48 3.59 5.83 -7.56
N MET A 49 2.67 4.87 -7.63
CA MET A 49 1.33 5.13 -8.16
C MET A 49 0.51 6.07 -7.26
N ALA A 50 0.60 5.89 -5.95
CA ALA A 50 -0.07 6.78 -5.01
C ALA A 50 0.50 8.21 -5.07
N ALA A 51 1.83 8.35 -5.17
CA ALA A 51 2.49 9.65 -5.29
C ALA A 51 2.16 10.33 -6.62
N PHE A 52 2.05 9.58 -7.71
CA PHE A 52 1.63 10.09 -9.01
C PHE A 52 0.23 10.74 -8.92
N VAL A 53 -0.76 10.00 -8.41
CA VAL A 53 -2.12 10.53 -8.21
C VAL A 53 -2.11 11.74 -7.25
N PHE A 54 -1.27 11.69 -6.22
CA PHE A 54 -1.18 12.78 -5.24
C PHE A 54 -0.59 14.07 -5.85
N VAL A 55 0.40 13.94 -6.75
CA VAL A 55 0.91 15.07 -7.54
C VAL A 55 -0.19 15.66 -8.45
N GLU A 56 -1.05 14.82 -9.04
CA GLU A 56 -2.18 15.32 -9.85
C GLU A 56 -3.15 16.17 -9.03
N TYR A 57 -3.42 15.82 -7.76
CA TYR A 57 -4.20 16.68 -6.86
C TYR A 57 -3.52 18.03 -6.64
N GLY A 58 -2.21 18.02 -6.39
CA GLY A 58 -1.42 19.25 -6.21
C GLY A 58 -1.38 20.13 -7.47
N THR A 59 -1.07 19.53 -8.62
CA THR A 59 -1.01 20.28 -9.90
C THR A 59 -2.38 20.74 -10.34
N GLY A 60 -3.45 19.98 -10.10
CA GLY A 60 -4.83 20.40 -10.37
C GLY A 60 -5.26 21.64 -9.57
N LYS A 61 -4.81 21.75 -8.31
CA LYS A 61 -5.04 22.93 -7.46
C LYS A 61 -4.16 24.11 -7.85
N MET A 62 -2.88 23.87 -8.13
CA MET A 62 -1.88 24.94 -8.32
C MET A 62 -1.75 25.43 -9.76
N LEU A 63 -1.93 24.53 -10.73
CA LEU A 63 -1.69 24.79 -12.14
C LEU A 63 -2.93 24.57 -13.01
N ALA A 64 -4.05 24.11 -12.43
CA ALA A 64 -5.25 23.68 -13.15
C ALA A 64 -4.96 22.58 -14.19
N TRP A 65 -3.94 21.75 -13.96
CA TRP A 65 -3.52 20.67 -14.86
C TRP A 65 -3.50 19.32 -14.13
N PRO A 66 -4.01 18.22 -14.72
CA PRO A 66 -4.60 18.07 -16.06
C PRO A 66 -6.00 18.70 -16.21
N GLY A 67 -6.58 19.18 -15.14
CA GLY A 67 -7.84 19.89 -15.07
C GLY A 67 -8.00 20.65 -13.74
N PRO A 68 -8.84 21.70 -13.69
CA PRO A 68 -9.04 22.48 -12.48
C PRO A 68 -9.78 21.68 -11.42
N LEU A 69 -9.25 21.68 -10.18
CA LEU A 69 -9.88 21.06 -9.01
C LEU A 69 -10.54 22.10 -8.08
N MET A 70 -10.38 23.38 -8.36
CA MET A 70 -10.98 24.44 -7.55
C MET A 70 -12.41 24.74 -8.01
N PRO A 71 -13.35 25.01 -7.09
CA PRO A 71 -14.68 25.49 -7.42
C PRO A 71 -14.61 26.73 -8.33
N GLY A 72 -15.34 26.75 -9.44
CA GLY A 72 -15.32 27.83 -10.42
C GLY A 72 -14.17 27.78 -11.43
N GLY A 73 -13.31 26.77 -11.39
CA GLY A 73 -12.12 26.64 -12.24
C GLY A 73 -10.93 27.49 -11.76
N GLY A 74 -9.80 27.40 -12.43
CA GLY A 74 -8.59 28.16 -12.09
C GLY A 74 -7.72 27.51 -11.01
N THR A 75 -6.86 28.30 -10.39
CA THR A 75 -5.84 27.87 -9.42
C THR A 75 -6.14 28.37 -8.02
N ALA A 76 -5.67 27.64 -7.01
CA ALA A 76 -5.79 28.03 -5.61
C ALA A 76 -4.77 29.15 -5.29
N PRO A 77 -5.19 30.28 -4.66
CA PRO A 77 -4.25 31.27 -4.17
C PRO A 77 -3.33 30.67 -3.10
N LEU A 78 -2.02 30.94 -3.17
CA LEU A 78 -0.98 30.33 -2.33
C LEU A 78 -1.25 30.46 -0.82
N MET A 79 -1.77 31.59 -0.37
CA MET A 79 -2.02 31.88 1.05
C MET A 79 -3.35 31.32 1.56
N THR A 80 -4.03 30.48 0.76
CA THR A 80 -5.24 29.77 1.19
C THR A 80 -4.89 28.37 1.66
N GLN A 81 -5.78 27.75 2.43
CA GLN A 81 -5.66 26.36 2.83
C GLN A 81 -5.48 25.42 1.61
N ALA A 82 -6.26 25.64 0.56
CA ALA A 82 -6.18 24.86 -0.68
C ALA A 82 -4.85 25.07 -1.42
N GLY A 83 -4.29 26.30 -1.40
CA GLY A 83 -3.01 26.60 -2.01
C GLY A 83 -1.83 25.96 -1.27
N ILE A 84 -1.81 26.05 0.06
CA ILE A 84 -0.79 25.38 0.90
C ILE A 84 -0.86 23.88 0.71
N ALA A 85 -2.06 23.28 0.75
CA ALA A 85 -2.26 21.85 0.50
C ALA A 85 -1.77 21.47 -0.90
N GLY A 86 -2.16 22.22 -1.95
CA GLY A 86 -1.72 21.93 -3.33
C GLY A 86 -0.20 21.99 -3.49
N LEU A 87 0.50 22.92 -2.81
CA LEU A 87 1.95 23.01 -2.81
C LEU A 87 2.59 21.80 -2.10
N LEU A 88 2.08 21.39 -0.95
CA LEU A 88 2.55 20.21 -0.21
C LEU A 88 2.32 18.93 -1.02
N GLU A 89 1.15 18.78 -1.63
CA GLU A 89 0.80 17.64 -2.48
C GLU A 89 1.71 17.57 -3.72
N MET A 90 1.99 18.69 -4.37
CA MET A 90 2.84 18.73 -5.56
C MET A 90 4.31 18.45 -5.22
N VAL A 91 4.89 19.15 -4.24
CA VAL A 91 6.29 19.00 -3.87
C VAL A 91 6.52 17.70 -3.09
N GLY A 92 5.71 17.45 -2.06
CA GLY A 92 5.82 16.24 -1.25
C GLY A 92 5.50 14.98 -2.05
N GLY A 93 4.47 15.01 -2.89
CA GLY A 93 4.16 13.95 -3.84
C GLY A 93 5.31 13.68 -4.82
N GLY A 94 5.94 14.73 -5.35
CA GLY A 94 7.13 14.61 -6.22
C GLY A 94 8.31 13.95 -5.51
N LEU A 95 8.57 14.31 -4.24
CA LEU A 95 9.59 13.65 -3.42
C LEU A 95 9.27 12.17 -3.17
N LEU A 96 8.00 11.86 -2.88
CA LEU A 96 7.56 10.49 -2.71
C LEU A 96 7.59 9.71 -4.04
N LEU A 97 7.34 10.34 -5.16
CA LEU A 97 7.39 9.70 -6.48
C LEU A 97 8.80 9.13 -6.76
N VAL A 98 9.85 9.91 -6.49
CA VAL A 98 11.23 9.45 -6.64
C VAL A 98 11.73 8.66 -5.42
N GLY A 99 11.04 8.76 -4.29
CA GLY A 99 11.40 8.08 -3.05
C GLY A 99 12.60 8.70 -2.34
N LEU A 100 12.62 10.02 -2.26
CA LEU A 100 13.61 10.80 -1.54
C LEU A 100 13.00 11.35 -0.26
N PHE A 101 13.72 11.18 0.87
CA PHE A 101 13.22 11.50 2.22
C PHE A 101 11.84 10.87 2.49
N THR A 102 11.64 9.63 2.01
CA THR A 102 10.33 8.99 1.97
C THR A 102 9.63 8.99 3.32
N ARG A 103 10.32 8.62 4.40
CA ARG A 103 9.71 8.49 5.74
C ARG A 103 9.21 9.82 6.30
N PRO A 104 10.03 10.88 6.43
CA PRO A 104 9.56 12.15 6.97
C PRO A 104 8.54 12.85 6.07
N VAL A 105 8.71 12.78 4.75
CA VAL A 105 7.75 13.37 3.80
C VAL A 105 6.39 12.65 3.89
N ALA A 106 6.37 11.34 3.88
CA ALA A 106 5.12 10.57 4.02
C ALA A 106 4.42 10.86 5.36
N PHE A 107 5.17 11.00 6.45
CA PHE A 107 4.59 11.37 7.75
C PHE A 107 3.94 12.76 7.72
N LEU A 108 4.63 13.74 7.12
CA LEU A 108 4.11 15.10 6.96
C LEU A 108 2.81 15.10 6.13
N LEU A 109 2.81 14.41 4.98
CA LEU A 109 1.64 14.34 4.10
C LEU A 109 0.49 13.54 4.71
N SER A 110 0.77 12.56 5.56
CA SER A 110 -0.27 11.90 6.36
C SER A 110 -0.98 12.89 7.29
N GLY A 111 -0.21 13.73 7.99
CA GLY A 111 -0.76 14.77 8.85
C GLY A 111 -1.55 15.82 8.07
N GLU A 112 -1.05 16.23 6.90
CA GLU A 112 -1.74 17.15 5.99
C GLU A 112 -3.10 16.59 5.55
N MET A 113 -3.17 15.31 5.17
CA MET A 113 -4.41 14.65 4.79
C MET A 113 -5.41 14.50 5.95
N ALA A 114 -4.93 14.23 7.16
CA ALA A 114 -5.79 14.25 8.35
C ALA A 114 -6.38 15.65 8.57
N PHE A 115 -5.56 16.69 8.49
CA PHE A 115 -6.00 18.08 8.59
C PHE A 115 -7.03 18.43 7.51
N ALA A 116 -6.75 18.07 6.25
CA ALA A 116 -7.65 18.29 5.12
C ALA A 116 -9.01 17.61 5.33
N TYR A 117 -9.04 16.41 5.89
CA TYR A 117 -10.29 15.73 6.22
C TYR A 117 -11.10 16.49 7.28
N PHE A 118 -10.49 16.77 8.42
CA PHE A 118 -11.22 17.38 9.53
C PHE A 118 -11.70 18.81 9.23
N ILE A 119 -10.90 19.61 8.53
CA ILE A 119 -11.24 21.00 8.23
C ILE A 119 -12.10 21.13 6.95
N GLY A 120 -11.79 20.33 5.91
CA GLY A 120 -12.46 20.48 4.62
C GLY A 120 -13.70 19.62 4.42
N HIS A 121 -13.79 18.47 5.11
CA HIS A 121 -14.78 17.45 4.83
C HIS A 121 -15.67 17.08 6.03
N ALA A 122 -15.13 16.94 7.23
CA ALA A 122 -15.87 16.44 8.40
C ALA A 122 -17.07 17.29 8.78
N GLY A 123 -17.01 18.61 8.56
CA GLY A 123 -18.13 19.53 8.80
C GLY A 123 -19.36 19.30 7.90
N LYS A 124 -19.20 18.59 6.78
CA LYS A 124 -20.30 18.23 5.86
C LYS A 124 -20.99 16.90 6.23
N GLY A 125 -20.50 16.19 7.25
CA GLY A 125 -21.03 14.92 7.73
C GLY A 125 -19.92 13.95 8.09
N PHE A 126 -20.24 12.94 8.91
CA PHE A 126 -19.26 11.98 9.43
C PHE A 126 -18.71 11.01 8.37
N TRP A 127 -19.53 10.62 7.40
CA TRP A 127 -19.17 9.54 6.47
C TRP A 127 -18.25 10.03 5.33
N PRO A 128 -16.99 9.54 5.22
CA PRO A 128 -16.02 10.04 4.23
C PRO A 128 -16.49 9.91 2.77
N VAL A 129 -17.26 8.89 2.46
CA VAL A 129 -17.82 8.68 1.11
C VAL A 129 -18.85 9.75 0.76
N LEU A 130 -19.70 10.13 1.73
CA LEU A 130 -20.77 11.09 1.52
C LEU A 130 -20.27 12.54 1.55
N ASN A 131 -19.25 12.83 2.34
CA ASN A 131 -18.67 14.17 2.46
C ASN A 131 -17.52 14.45 1.49
N GLN A 132 -17.27 13.52 0.55
CA GLN A 132 -16.18 13.57 -0.45
C GLN A 132 -14.76 13.58 0.17
N GLY A 133 -14.63 13.20 1.45
CA GLY A 133 -13.36 13.12 2.16
C GLY A 133 -12.66 11.76 2.05
N ALA A 134 -13.23 10.79 1.33
CA ALA A 134 -12.65 9.46 1.19
C ALA A 134 -11.18 9.47 0.68
N PRO A 135 -10.78 10.27 -0.32
CA PRO A 135 -9.39 10.36 -0.73
C PRO A 135 -8.47 10.83 0.40
N ALA A 136 -8.87 11.85 1.17
CA ALA A 136 -8.07 12.36 2.29
C ALA A 136 -7.84 11.27 3.35
N VAL A 137 -8.86 10.49 3.70
CA VAL A 137 -8.73 9.37 4.65
C VAL A 137 -7.81 8.30 4.10
N ILE A 138 -8.00 7.88 2.84
CA ILE A 138 -7.17 6.83 2.22
C ILE A 138 -5.70 7.26 2.17
N PHE A 139 -5.41 8.46 1.69
CA PHE A 139 -4.04 8.97 1.61
C PHE A 139 -3.42 9.19 2.99
N CYS A 140 -4.19 9.63 4.00
CA CYS A 140 -3.69 9.76 5.36
C CYS A 140 -3.09 8.44 5.87
N PHE A 141 -3.84 7.34 5.84
CA PHE A 141 -3.36 6.05 6.33
C PHE A 141 -2.34 5.39 5.40
N LEU A 142 -2.43 5.61 4.10
CA LEU A 142 -1.45 5.14 3.13
C LEU A 142 -0.06 5.77 3.39
N TRP A 143 -0.01 7.09 3.56
CA TRP A 143 1.23 7.80 3.86
C TRP A 143 1.75 7.45 5.25
N LEU A 144 0.87 7.26 6.23
CA LEU A 144 1.25 6.77 7.55
C LEU A 144 1.94 5.40 7.45
N TYR A 145 1.39 4.48 6.70
CA TYR A 145 2.00 3.18 6.46
C TYR A 145 3.37 3.31 5.75
N ILE A 146 3.46 4.11 4.69
CA ILE A 146 4.72 4.33 3.96
C ILE A 146 5.77 5.02 4.84
N SER A 147 5.38 5.89 5.77
CA SER A 147 6.30 6.49 6.72
C SER A 147 7.00 5.45 7.61
N ALA A 148 6.29 4.41 7.99
CA ALA A 148 6.83 3.28 8.75
C ALA A 148 7.58 2.27 7.89
N ALA A 149 7.02 1.89 6.73
CA ALA A 149 7.58 0.88 5.83
C ALA A 149 8.80 1.39 5.05
N GLY A 150 8.79 2.68 4.65
CA GLY A 150 9.82 3.29 3.79
C GLY A 150 9.50 3.20 2.29
N GLY A 151 10.46 3.62 1.45
CA GLY A 151 10.25 3.80 0.01
C GLY A 151 10.34 2.53 -0.85
N GLY A 152 10.77 1.40 -0.26
CA GLY A 152 11.03 0.18 -1.00
C GLY A 152 12.31 0.24 -1.86
N PRO A 153 12.67 -0.86 -2.57
CA PRO A 153 13.94 -0.97 -3.30
C PRO A 153 14.09 0.01 -4.49
N TRP A 154 12.98 0.50 -5.06
CA TRP A 154 12.99 1.46 -6.17
C TRP A 154 12.92 2.92 -5.69
N SER A 155 13.53 3.22 -4.54
CA SER A 155 13.63 4.58 -4.00
C SER A 155 15.06 5.12 -4.05
N VAL A 156 15.19 6.44 -4.14
CA VAL A 156 16.48 7.13 -4.00
C VAL A 156 17.07 6.86 -2.63
N ASP A 157 16.26 6.85 -1.57
CA ASP A 157 16.68 6.52 -0.21
C ASP A 157 17.36 5.14 -0.12
N ALA A 158 16.85 4.13 -0.85
CA ALA A 158 17.45 2.80 -0.87
C ALA A 158 18.81 2.78 -1.58
N ARG A 159 18.99 3.61 -2.62
CA ARG A 159 20.27 3.73 -3.34
C ARG A 159 21.32 4.46 -2.51
N LEU A 160 20.94 5.52 -1.79
CA LEU A 160 21.85 6.27 -0.92
C LEU A 160 22.34 5.44 0.27
N LYS A 161 21.52 4.53 0.81
CA LYS A 161 21.90 3.64 1.91
C LYS A 161 22.87 2.50 1.50
N ARG A 162 22.97 2.22 0.21
CA ARG A 162 23.87 1.16 -0.31
C ARG A 162 25.29 1.66 -0.63
N ARG A 163 25.51 2.97 -0.56
CA ARG A 163 26.81 3.63 -0.67
C ARG A 163 27.43 3.86 0.69
#